data_d78264371cd28c5c9bfe3d45bcd80e48
#
_entry.id   d78264371cd28c5c9bfe3d45bcd80e48
#
_cell.length_a   1.000
_cell.length_b   1.000
_cell.length_c   1.000
_cell.angle_alpha   90.00
_cell.angle_beta   90.00
_cell.angle_gamma   90.00
#
_symmetry.space_group_name_H-M   'P 1'
#
loop_
_entity.id
_entity.type
_entity.pdbx_description
1 polymer ?
#
loop_
_entity_poly.entity_id
_entity_poly.type
_entity_poly.pdbx_seq_one_letter_code
_entity_poly.pdbx_strand_id
1 'polypeptide(L)'
;NRAEKKLKHALTVHTDAWRTKKEVESGMFRVSPFMTHVECVSEANKAVRMRPPDFEPDQFKEAGFSGPLNLGDWFETKTPPAYAAVSNAYFSHALVPVSAPADAKPTCQLQIEERWDATKYKSEGADPNGGAMYRARLAYPLVELEPKESARYTVLTYIGPKERDALAGVGGGKHDLTEIIDLGFFSVIAKVLVAFLLKVHSVLPNWGLAIILLPLTARV
;
A
#
# COMPACT_ATOMS: atom_id res chain seq x y z
N ASN A 1 18.40 -7.30 -25.48
CA ASN A 1 19.11 -6.26 -26.20
C ASN A 1 19.33 -6.70 -27.65
N ARG A 2 18.64 -6.08 -28.60
CA ARG A 2 18.83 -6.36 -30.06
C ARG A 2 19.89 -5.48 -30.70
N ALA A 3 20.45 -4.50 -29.98
CA ALA A 3 21.51 -3.62 -30.49
C ALA A 3 22.86 -4.34 -30.48
N GLU A 4 23.79 -3.84 -31.30
CA GLU A 4 25.17 -4.35 -31.40
C GLU A 4 26.07 -3.81 -30.27
N LYS A 5 25.54 -2.98 -29.37
CA LYS A 5 26.25 -2.36 -28.25
C LYS A 5 25.55 -2.55 -26.95
N LYS A 6 26.25 -2.39 -25.82
CA LYS A 6 25.66 -2.41 -24.47
C LYS A 6 24.56 -1.38 -24.35
N LEU A 7 23.46 -1.76 -23.70
CA LEU A 7 22.35 -0.89 -23.39
C LEU A 7 22.13 -0.85 -21.88
N LYS A 8 21.88 0.34 -21.37
CA LYS A 8 21.40 0.53 -20.00
C LYS A 8 19.89 0.33 -19.97
N HIS A 9 19.44 -0.49 -19.03
CA HIS A 9 18.03 -0.84 -18.86
C HIS A 9 17.62 -0.67 -17.41
N ALA A 10 16.46 -0.05 -17.16
CA ALA A 10 15.80 0.00 -15.86
C ALA A 10 14.33 -0.33 -16.04
N LEU A 11 13.77 -1.08 -15.10
CA LEU A 11 12.36 -1.40 -15.08
C LEU A 11 11.69 -0.71 -13.89
N THR A 12 10.55 -0.08 -14.16
CA THR A 12 9.66 0.41 -13.11
C THR A 12 8.28 -0.20 -13.33
N VAL A 13 7.73 -0.81 -12.30
CA VAL A 13 6.36 -1.35 -12.30
C VAL A 13 5.55 -0.58 -11.28
N HIS A 14 4.42 -0.02 -11.68
CA HIS A 14 3.60 0.79 -10.79
C HIS A 14 2.13 0.34 -10.78
N THR A 15 1.47 0.67 -9.71
CA THR A 15 0.03 0.63 -9.52
C THR A 15 -0.46 2.00 -9.14
N ASP A 16 -1.60 2.40 -9.66
CA ASP A 16 -2.19 3.71 -9.43
C ASP A 16 -3.71 3.62 -9.26
N ALA A 17 -4.25 4.59 -8.54
CA ALA A 17 -5.67 4.81 -8.41
C ALA A 17 -5.97 6.31 -8.43
N TRP A 18 -6.93 6.70 -9.23
CA TRP A 18 -7.49 8.03 -9.19
C TRP A 18 -8.68 8.09 -8.24
N ARG A 19 -8.76 9.15 -7.43
CA ARG A 19 -9.92 9.45 -6.60
C ARG A 19 -10.27 10.91 -6.70
N THR A 20 -11.55 11.20 -6.88
CA THR A 20 -12.04 12.56 -6.82
C THR A 20 -12.04 13.07 -5.38
N LYS A 21 -11.93 14.38 -5.18
CA LYS A 21 -11.99 15.01 -3.87
C LYS A 21 -13.27 14.59 -3.11
N LYS A 22 -14.40 14.59 -3.80
CA LYS A 22 -15.70 14.20 -3.23
C LYS A 22 -15.74 12.76 -2.73
N GLU A 23 -15.05 11.83 -3.40
CA GLU A 23 -15.00 10.42 -2.96
C GLU A 23 -14.20 10.23 -1.67
N VAL A 24 -13.14 11.02 -1.46
CA VAL A 24 -12.27 10.90 -0.29
C VAL A 24 -12.68 11.79 0.87
N GLU A 25 -13.62 12.72 0.68
CA GLU A 25 -14.14 13.57 1.75
C GLU A 25 -14.81 12.72 2.84
N SER A 26 -14.39 12.94 4.07
CA SER A 26 -14.92 12.29 5.26
C SER A 26 -15.72 13.29 6.09
N GLY A 27 -16.88 12.90 6.62
CA GLY A 27 -17.63 13.69 7.59
C GLY A 27 -17.11 13.50 9.01
N MET A 28 -17.58 14.32 9.96
CA MET A 28 -17.14 14.34 11.36
C MET A 28 -17.17 12.96 12.06
N PHE A 29 -18.06 12.06 11.63
CA PHE A 29 -18.20 10.71 12.21
C PHE A 29 -18.16 9.60 11.16
N ARG A 30 -17.78 9.90 9.92
CA ARG A 30 -17.80 8.94 8.83
C ARG A 30 -16.54 9.07 7.99
N VAL A 31 -15.72 8.04 8.05
CA VAL A 31 -14.58 7.90 7.15
C VAL A 31 -15.08 7.39 5.79
N SER A 32 -14.64 8.03 4.71
CA SER A 32 -15.00 7.56 3.37
C SER A 32 -14.43 6.16 3.10
N PRO A 33 -15.25 5.23 2.59
CA PRO A 33 -14.76 3.90 2.19
C PRO A 33 -13.79 3.97 0.99
N PHE A 34 -13.80 5.09 0.27
CA PHE A 34 -12.90 5.35 -0.87
C PHE A 34 -11.61 6.05 -0.47
N MET A 35 -11.45 6.38 0.84
CA MET A 35 -10.18 6.90 1.32
C MET A 35 -9.07 5.94 0.90
N THR A 36 -8.17 6.43 0.09
CA THR A 36 -7.11 5.66 -0.53
C THR A 36 -5.77 6.04 0.09
N HIS A 37 -4.92 5.07 0.27
CA HIS A 37 -3.56 5.24 0.72
C HIS A 37 -2.60 4.45 -0.17
N VAL A 38 -1.36 4.85 -0.15
CA VAL A 38 -0.25 4.14 -0.78
C VAL A 38 0.68 3.62 0.29
N GLU A 39 1.24 2.45 0.09
CA GLU A 39 2.09 1.81 1.08
C GLU A 39 3.25 1.02 0.47
N CYS A 40 4.37 1.05 1.20
CA CYS A 40 5.49 0.16 1.02
C CYS A 40 5.67 -0.67 2.28
N VAL A 41 5.72 -1.97 2.15
CA VAL A 41 6.03 -2.86 3.28
C VAL A 41 7.38 -3.51 3.02
N SER A 42 8.28 -3.42 3.99
CA SER A 42 9.60 -4.04 3.90
C SER A 42 9.55 -5.55 4.18
N GLU A 43 10.60 -6.27 3.81
CA GLU A 43 10.76 -7.69 4.17
C GLU A 43 10.72 -7.94 5.69
N ALA A 44 10.99 -6.92 6.51
CA ALA A 44 10.87 -6.97 7.97
C ALA A 44 9.46 -6.60 8.49
N ASN A 45 8.43 -6.60 7.63
CA ASN A 45 7.04 -6.24 7.91
C ASN A 45 6.87 -4.82 8.50
N LYS A 46 7.76 -3.90 8.15
CA LYS A 46 7.61 -2.48 8.48
C LYS A 46 6.88 -1.78 7.33
N ALA A 47 5.68 -1.32 7.63
CA ALA A 47 4.85 -0.59 6.67
C ALA A 47 5.13 0.92 6.76
N VAL A 48 5.30 1.54 5.60
CA VAL A 48 5.26 2.98 5.42
C VAL A 48 4.03 3.31 4.60
N ARG A 49 3.11 4.09 5.17
CA ARG A 49 1.84 4.45 4.55
C ARG A 49 1.72 5.95 4.37
N MET A 50 1.18 6.37 3.24
CA MET A 50 0.87 7.76 2.95
C MET A 50 -0.62 7.93 2.69
N ARG A 51 -1.24 8.87 3.43
CA ARG A 51 -2.63 9.30 3.28
C ARG A 51 -2.69 10.82 3.16
N PRO A 52 -3.68 11.40 2.45
CA PRO A 52 -3.74 12.84 2.30
C PRO A 52 -3.81 13.64 3.61
N PRO A 53 -4.58 13.23 4.65
CA PRO A 53 -4.60 13.96 5.91
C PRO A 53 -3.41 13.64 6.84
N ASP A 54 -2.72 12.52 6.63
CA ASP A 54 -1.66 12.02 7.51
C ASP A 54 -0.27 12.47 7.03
N PHE A 55 -0.18 13.53 6.24
CA PHE A 55 1.10 14.12 5.84
C PHE A 55 1.80 14.76 7.05
N GLU A 56 1.97 13.99 8.12
CA GLU A 56 2.80 14.40 9.23
C GLU A 56 4.28 14.10 8.90
N PRO A 57 5.12 15.14 8.81
CA PRO A 57 6.53 15.00 8.45
C PRO A 57 7.31 14.05 9.35
N ASP A 58 6.84 13.82 10.57
CA ASP A 58 7.57 13.06 11.60
C ASP A 58 7.54 11.54 11.37
N GLN A 59 6.45 10.97 10.86
CA GLN A 59 6.40 9.54 10.50
C GLN A 59 7.42 9.18 9.40
N PHE A 60 7.74 10.14 8.56
CA PHE A 60 8.68 9.95 7.48
C PHE A 60 10.14 10.11 7.92
N LYS A 61 10.41 10.91 8.96
CA LYS A 61 11.74 11.03 9.55
C LYS A 61 12.21 9.71 10.18
N GLU A 62 11.31 8.99 10.87
CA GLU A 62 11.61 7.68 11.44
C GLU A 62 11.89 6.63 10.35
N ALA A 63 11.27 6.73 9.18
CA ALA A 63 11.56 5.90 8.02
C ALA A 63 12.86 6.29 7.29
N GLY A 64 13.60 7.27 7.79
CA GLY A 64 14.91 7.69 7.28
C GLY A 64 14.85 8.77 6.20
N PHE A 65 13.80 9.58 6.18
CA PHE A 65 13.67 10.72 5.29
C PHE A 65 14.15 12.02 5.92
N SER A 66 14.96 12.72 5.16
CA SER A 66 15.40 14.07 5.49
C SER A 66 14.83 15.03 4.44
N GLY A 67 13.85 15.83 4.83
CA GLY A 67 13.31 16.91 3.99
C GLY A 67 11.79 17.06 4.09
N PRO A 68 11.25 18.21 3.71
CA PRO A 68 9.81 18.40 3.59
C PRO A 68 9.29 17.53 2.43
N LEU A 69 8.27 16.70 2.72
CA LEU A 69 7.51 16.03 1.69
C LEU A 69 6.45 17.00 1.18
N ASN A 70 6.54 17.32 -0.11
CA ASN A 70 5.47 18.02 -0.79
C ASN A 70 4.57 17.00 -1.48
N LEU A 71 3.27 17.27 -1.51
CA LEU A 71 2.33 16.54 -2.36
C LEU A 71 2.84 16.61 -3.80
N GLY A 72 2.98 15.42 -4.43
CA GLY A 72 3.50 15.31 -5.79
C GLY A 72 4.94 14.82 -5.87
N ASP A 73 5.71 14.88 -4.79
CA ASP A 73 7.06 14.31 -4.78
C ASP A 73 7.03 12.79 -4.63
N TRP A 74 8.03 12.12 -5.21
CA TRP A 74 8.24 10.70 -5.00
C TRP A 74 8.99 10.46 -3.70
N PHE A 75 8.38 9.63 -2.88
CA PHE A 75 8.96 9.15 -1.65
C PHE A 75 9.56 7.77 -1.88
N GLU A 76 10.83 7.58 -1.55
CA GLU A 76 11.55 6.33 -1.78
C GLU A 76 11.96 5.68 -0.46
N THR A 77 11.65 4.39 -0.29
CA THR A 77 12.11 3.63 0.87
C THR A 77 13.54 3.13 0.67
N LYS A 78 14.34 3.17 1.74
CA LYS A 78 15.74 2.68 1.72
C LYS A 78 15.84 1.16 1.83
N THR A 79 14.81 0.51 2.35
CA THR A 79 14.79 -0.95 2.58
C THR A 79 14.12 -1.66 1.42
N PRO A 80 14.61 -2.84 1.02
CA PRO A 80 13.94 -3.64 0.00
C PRO A 80 12.50 -3.94 0.40
N PRO A 81 11.53 -3.72 -0.51
CA PRO A 81 10.13 -3.97 -0.23
C PRO A 81 9.79 -5.45 -0.33
N ALA A 82 8.92 -5.92 0.58
CA ALA A 82 8.15 -7.14 0.38
C ALA A 82 7.06 -6.91 -0.67
N TYR A 83 6.44 -5.71 -0.63
CA TYR A 83 5.48 -5.28 -1.65
C TYR A 83 5.27 -3.77 -1.63
N ALA A 84 4.73 -3.25 -2.74
CA ALA A 84 4.20 -1.91 -2.90
C ALA A 84 2.71 -2.00 -3.20
N ALA A 85 1.86 -1.17 -2.57
CA ALA A 85 0.41 -1.27 -2.80
C ALA A 85 -0.30 0.09 -2.80
N VAL A 86 -1.42 0.11 -3.52
CA VAL A 86 -2.46 1.14 -3.43
C VAL A 86 -3.72 0.48 -2.89
N SER A 87 -4.25 1.00 -1.80
CA SER A 87 -5.35 0.38 -1.06
C SER A 87 -6.42 1.40 -0.68
N ASN A 88 -7.67 0.95 -0.64
CA ASN A 88 -8.75 1.65 0.03
C ASN A 88 -9.24 0.83 1.24
N ALA A 89 -10.42 1.14 1.79
CA ALA A 89 -10.95 0.43 2.96
C ALA A 89 -11.17 -1.07 2.70
N TYR A 90 -11.53 -1.47 1.47
CA TYR A 90 -12.00 -2.83 1.15
C TYR A 90 -11.12 -3.58 0.17
N PHE A 91 -10.42 -2.89 -0.72
CA PHE A 91 -9.64 -3.47 -1.81
C PHE A 91 -8.21 -2.99 -1.79
N SER A 92 -7.34 -3.84 -2.31
CA SER A 92 -5.93 -3.52 -2.52
C SER A 92 -5.46 -3.98 -3.89
N HIS A 93 -4.55 -3.20 -4.45
CA HIS A 93 -3.75 -3.55 -5.60
C HIS A 93 -2.28 -3.53 -5.18
N ALA A 94 -1.67 -4.69 -5.01
CA ALA A 94 -0.31 -4.85 -4.53
C ALA A 94 0.61 -5.46 -5.59
N LEU A 95 1.85 -5.01 -5.60
CA LEU A 95 2.94 -5.47 -6.45
C LEU A 95 4.01 -6.13 -5.57
N VAL A 96 4.27 -7.40 -5.79
CA VAL A 96 5.25 -8.20 -5.05
C VAL A 96 6.45 -8.50 -5.96
N PRO A 97 7.67 -8.05 -5.62
CA PRO A 97 8.85 -8.42 -6.37
C PRO A 97 9.20 -9.90 -6.13
N VAL A 98 9.31 -10.70 -7.20
CA VAL A 98 9.61 -12.15 -7.09
C VAL A 98 11.01 -12.44 -7.55
N SER A 99 11.40 -11.97 -8.75
CA SER A 99 12.74 -12.16 -9.27
C SER A 99 13.15 -11.06 -10.23
N ALA A 100 14.43 -10.80 -10.30
CA ALA A 100 15.05 -9.85 -11.21
C ALA A 100 16.43 -10.32 -11.64
N PRO A 101 17.03 -9.75 -12.71
CA PRO A 101 18.39 -10.06 -13.12
C PRO A 101 19.40 -9.76 -12.01
N ALA A 102 20.41 -10.64 -11.87
CA ALA A 102 21.46 -10.52 -10.85
C ALA A 102 20.91 -10.33 -9.41
N ASP A 103 19.73 -10.89 -9.10
CA ASP A 103 19.03 -10.74 -7.81
C ASP A 103 18.86 -9.29 -7.36
N ALA A 104 18.73 -8.38 -8.33
CA ALA A 104 18.58 -6.96 -8.09
C ALA A 104 17.27 -6.69 -7.32
N LYS A 105 17.39 -6.12 -6.13
CA LYS A 105 16.23 -5.73 -5.32
C LYS A 105 15.73 -4.35 -5.76
N PRO A 106 14.43 -4.19 -6.00
CA PRO A 106 13.86 -2.88 -6.29
C PRO A 106 13.81 -2.02 -5.03
N THR A 107 13.71 -0.71 -5.24
CA THR A 107 13.22 0.22 -4.22
C THR A 107 11.71 0.40 -4.35
N CYS A 108 11.05 0.69 -3.26
CA CYS A 108 9.64 1.06 -3.28
C CYS A 108 9.50 2.57 -3.23
N GLN A 109 8.69 3.10 -4.11
CA GLN A 109 8.46 4.53 -4.21
C GLN A 109 6.97 4.82 -4.18
N LEU A 110 6.58 5.82 -3.39
CA LEU A 110 5.20 6.25 -3.17
C LEU A 110 5.01 7.69 -3.64
N GLN A 111 3.81 8.00 -4.13
CA GLN A 111 3.44 9.35 -4.53
C GLN A 111 1.94 9.55 -4.33
N ILE A 112 1.56 10.72 -3.81
CA ILE A 112 0.20 11.22 -3.89
C ILE A 112 0.30 12.57 -4.61
N GLU A 113 -0.30 12.67 -5.78
CA GLU A 113 -0.28 13.87 -6.60
C GLU A 113 -1.70 14.43 -6.68
N GLU A 114 -1.92 15.57 -6.03
CA GLU A 114 -3.17 16.28 -6.15
C GLU A 114 -3.23 17.03 -7.48
N ARG A 115 -4.35 16.84 -8.19
CA ARG A 115 -4.60 17.44 -9.48
C ARG A 115 -5.92 18.19 -9.45
N TRP A 116 -5.87 19.41 -8.94
CA TRP A 116 -6.93 20.41 -9.14
C TRP A 116 -6.32 21.76 -9.42
N ASP A 117 -6.95 22.48 -10.31
CA ASP A 117 -6.54 23.83 -10.62
C ASP A 117 -7.20 24.82 -9.65
N ALA A 118 -6.51 25.14 -8.56
CA ALA A 118 -6.97 26.11 -7.56
C ALA A 118 -7.18 27.51 -8.15
N THR A 119 -6.57 27.83 -9.30
CA THR A 119 -6.74 29.14 -9.94
C THR A 119 -8.03 29.22 -10.75
N LYS A 120 -8.41 28.10 -11.36
CA LYS A 120 -9.59 27.98 -12.21
C LYS A 120 -10.89 27.86 -11.40
N TYR A 121 -10.83 27.33 -10.19
CA TYR A 121 -11.99 26.99 -9.35
C TYR A 121 -12.05 27.79 -8.04
N LYS A 122 -11.46 28.99 -8.02
CA LYS A 122 -11.35 29.84 -6.83
C LYS A 122 -12.67 30.30 -6.21
N SER A 123 -13.78 30.25 -6.90
CA SER A 123 -14.99 30.95 -6.46
C SER A 123 -16.13 30.05 -5.98
N GLU A 124 -16.20 28.78 -6.30
CA GLU A 124 -17.43 28.01 -6.09
C GLU A 124 -17.25 26.52 -5.68
N GLY A 125 -16.27 26.21 -4.89
CA GLY A 125 -16.21 24.83 -4.40
C GLY A 125 -15.67 23.84 -5.45
N ALA A 126 -15.67 22.64 -5.24
CA ALA A 126 -14.94 21.57 -5.86
C ALA A 126 -14.91 21.62 -7.41
N ASP A 127 -13.70 21.60 -7.96
CA ASP A 127 -13.48 21.14 -9.32
C ASP A 127 -14.11 19.74 -9.47
N PRO A 128 -15.15 19.56 -10.31
CA PRO A 128 -15.76 18.25 -10.50
C PRO A 128 -14.78 17.21 -11.05
N ASN A 129 -13.67 17.67 -11.64
CA ASN A 129 -12.58 16.82 -12.14
C ASN A 129 -11.36 16.83 -11.20
N GLY A 130 -11.40 17.58 -10.11
CA GLY A 130 -10.35 17.64 -9.11
C GLY A 130 -10.25 16.35 -8.31
N GLY A 131 -9.03 15.97 -7.98
CA GLY A 131 -8.78 14.77 -7.22
C GLY A 131 -7.30 14.52 -6.99
N ALA A 132 -6.96 13.31 -6.58
CA ALA A 132 -5.59 12.91 -6.37
C ALA A 132 -5.29 11.57 -7.07
N MET A 133 -4.08 11.47 -7.60
CA MET A 133 -3.50 10.25 -8.10
C MET A 133 -2.64 9.63 -7.00
N TYR A 134 -3.00 8.44 -6.61
CA TYR A 134 -2.28 7.62 -5.64
C TYR A 134 -1.43 6.63 -6.39
N ARG A 135 -0.12 6.62 -6.16
CA ARG A 135 0.81 5.76 -6.88
C ARG A 135 1.76 5.04 -5.94
N ALA A 136 1.94 3.76 -6.18
CA ALA A 136 3.00 2.96 -5.58
C ALA A 136 3.77 2.24 -6.68
N ARG A 137 5.11 2.20 -6.62
CA ARG A 137 5.91 1.55 -7.65
C ARG A 137 7.11 0.81 -7.07
N LEU A 138 7.51 -0.22 -7.81
CA LEU A 138 8.77 -0.91 -7.65
C LEU A 138 9.73 -0.39 -8.72
N ALA A 139 10.82 0.25 -8.30
CA ALA A 139 11.85 0.75 -9.20
C ALA A 139 13.10 -0.15 -9.10
N TYR A 140 13.37 -0.90 -10.15
CA TYR A 140 14.55 -1.76 -10.22
C TYR A 140 15.77 -0.93 -10.61
N PRO A 141 16.95 -1.26 -10.07
CA PRO A 141 18.17 -0.56 -10.39
C PRO A 141 18.52 -0.74 -11.87
N LEU A 142 19.34 0.17 -12.35
CA LEU A 142 19.83 0.17 -13.71
C LEU A 142 20.77 -1.02 -13.93
N VAL A 143 20.51 -1.82 -14.97
CA VAL A 143 21.30 -2.97 -15.38
C VAL A 143 21.87 -2.71 -16.78
N GLU A 144 23.11 -3.08 -17.01
CA GLU A 144 23.72 -3.07 -18.36
C GLU A 144 23.49 -4.43 -19.01
N LEU A 145 22.96 -4.41 -20.22
CA LEU A 145 22.71 -5.60 -21.05
C LEU A 145 23.68 -5.65 -22.21
N GLU A 146 24.42 -6.73 -22.28
CA GLU A 146 25.28 -7.02 -23.45
C GLU A 146 24.45 -7.23 -24.73
N PRO A 147 25.06 -7.12 -25.91
CA PRO A 147 24.41 -7.49 -27.15
C PRO A 147 23.80 -8.90 -27.06
N LYS A 148 22.55 -9.06 -27.50
CA LYS A 148 21.78 -10.31 -27.47
C LYS A 148 21.40 -10.82 -26.06
N GLU A 149 21.80 -10.15 -24.98
CA GLU A 149 21.37 -10.47 -23.63
C GLU A 149 19.91 -10.04 -23.38
N SER A 150 19.21 -10.76 -22.48
CA SER A 150 17.86 -10.46 -22.05
C SER A 150 17.77 -10.37 -20.54
N ALA A 151 17.02 -9.39 -20.04
CA ALA A 151 16.65 -9.28 -18.64
C ALA A 151 15.23 -9.83 -18.44
N ARG A 152 15.04 -10.67 -17.44
CA ARG A 152 13.73 -11.18 -17.05
C ARG A 152 13.39 -10.71 -15.63
N TYR A 153 12.23 -10.12 -15.48
CA TYR A 153 11.69 -9.69 -14.21
C TYR A 153 10.39 -10.45 -13.97
N THR A 154 10.15 -10.86 -12.73
CA THR A 154 8.88 -11.44 -12.32
C THR A 154 8.33 -10.62 -11.16
N VAL A 155 7.16 -10.05 -11.38
CA VAL A 155 6.39 -9.32 -10.37
C VAL A 155 5.03 -9.98 -10.27
N LEU A 156 4.65 -10.40 -9.07
CA LEU A 156 3.33 -10.92 -8.79
C LEU A 156 2.43 -9.74 -8.44
N THR A 157 1.22 -9.75 -9.02
CA THR A 157 0.22 -8.72 -8.77
C THR A 157 -0.97 -9.32 -8.05
N TYR A 158 -1.35 -8.73 -6.92
CA TYR A 158 -2.58 -9.02 -6.22
C TYR A 158 -3.58 -7.90 -6.46
N ILE A 159 -4.78 -8.23 -6.92
CA ILE A 159 -5.90 -7.32 -7.05
C ILE A 159 -7.10 -8.02 -6.42
N GLY A 160 -7.55 -7.52 -5.28
CA GLY A 160 -8.63 -8.19 -4.57
C GLY A 160 -9.06 -7.53 -3.27
N PRO A 161 -10.00 -8.17 -2.55
CA PRO A 161 -10.50 -7.69 -1.28
C PRO A 161 -9.42 -7.77 -0.20
N LYS A 162 -9.50 -6.88 0.79
CA LYS A 162 -8.65 -6.89 2.00
C LYS A 162 -9.15 -7.95 2.99
N GLU A 163 -9.27 -9.17 2.51
CA GLU A 163 -9.66 -10.34 3.30
C GLU A 163 -8.40 -11.10 3.73
N ARG A 164 -8.33 -11.46 5.01
CA ARG A 164 -7.14 -12.03 5.62
C ARG A 164 -6.66 -13.30 4.91
N ASP A 165 -7.58 -14.21 4.64
CA ASP A 165 -7.24 -15.51 4.04
C ASP A 165 -6.79 -15.35 2.59
N ALA A 166 -7.42 -14.41 1.84
CA ALA A 166 -7.02 -14.08 0.50
C ALA A 166 -5.62 -13.44 0.45
N LEU A 167 -5.31 -12.53 1.39
CA LEU A 167 -4.01 -11.86 1.49
C LEU A 167 -2.90 -12.82 1.95
N ALA A 168 -3.19 -13.72 2.89
CA ALA A 168 -2.25 -14.73 3.36
C ALA A 168 -1.97 -15.81 2.30
N GLY A 169 -2.95 -16.06 1.42
CA GLY A 169 -2.87 -17.08 0.36
C GLY A 169 -2.12 -16.64 -0.90
N VAL A 170 -1.63 -15.41 -0.97
CA VAL A 170 -1.00 -14.87 -2.19
C VAL A 170 0.24 -15.67 -2.59
N GLY A 171 0.34 -16.01 -3.88
CA GLY A 171 1.43 -16.83 -4.39
C GLY A 171 1.49 -18.25 -3.81
N GLY A 172 0.34 -18.80 -3.41
CA GLY A 172 0.27 -20.10 -2.73
C GLY A 172 0.78 -20.04 -1.29
N GLY A 173 0.60 -18.93 -0.60
CA GLY A 173 1.05 -18.68 0.77
C GLY A 173 2.53 -18.30 0.90
N LYS A 174 3.22 -18.05 -0.21
CA LYS A 174 4.63 -17.64 -0.21
C LYS A 174 4.82 -16.15 0.13
N HIS A 175 3.78 -15.36 -0.09
CA HIS A 175 3.82 -13.91 0.12
C HIS A 175 2.66 -13.51 1.01
N ASP A 176 2.97 -13.18 2.26
CA ASP A 176 1.98 -12.71 3.22
C ASP A 176 1.74 -11.20 3.03
N LEU A 177 0.55 -10.85 2.59
CA LEU A 177 0.11 -9.47 2.41
C LEU A 177 -0.82 -8.99 3.52
N THR A 178 -0.94 -9.70 4.64
CA THR A 178 -1.89 -9.38 5.72
C THR A 178 -1.61 -8.03 6.40
N GLU A 179 -0.40 -7.50 6.31
CA GLU A 179 -0.06 -6.15 6.80
C GLU A 179 -0.78 -5.02 6.02
N ILE A 180 -1.36 -5.31 4.84
CA ILE A 180 -2.28 -4.41 4.14
C ILE A 180 -3.51 -4.07 5.00
N ILE A 181 -3.91 -4.99 5.91
CA ILE A 181 -5.01 -4.75 6.85
C ILE A 181 -4.48 -3.86 7.97
N ASP A 182 -4.69 -2.56 7.81
CA ASP A 182 -4.31 -1.59 8.83
C ASP A 182 -5.36 -1.55 9.96
N LEU A 183 -4.96 -1.99 11.13
CA LEU A 183 -5.79 -1.96 12.35
C LEU A 183 -5.55 -0.70 13.19
N GLY A 184 -4.78 0.25 12.68
CA GLY A 184 -4.48 1.52 13.34
C GLY A 184 -3.61 1.40 14.58
N PHE A 185 -3.63 2.45 15.40
CA PHE A 185 -2.84 2.55 16.64
C PHE A 185 -3.06 1.38 17.61
N PHE A 186 -4.27 0.88 17.70
CA PHE A 186 -4.62 -0.25 18.56
C PHE A 186 -4.39 -1.62 17.92
N SER A 187 -3.55 -1.71 16.90
CA SER A 187 -3.35 -2.93 16.11
C SER A 187 -2.98 -4.16 16.96
N VAL A 188 -2.17 -3.98 18.00
CA VAL A 188 -1.78 -5.08 18.89
C VAL A 188 -2.99 -5.64 19.64
N ILE A 189 -3.79 -4.76 20.23
CA ILE A 189 -5.02 -5.14 20.95
C ILE A 189 -6.04 -5.72 19.96
N ALA A 190 -6.24 -5.08 18.82
CA ALA A 190 -7.15 -5.54 17.79
C ALA A 190 -6.79 -6.93 17.26
N LYS A 191 -5.50 -7.22 17.02
CA LYS A 191 -5.04 -8.56 16.60
C LYS A 191 -5.41 -9.63 17.64
N VAL A 192 -5.22 -9.34 18.93
CA VAL A 192 -5.60 -10.28 20.02
C VAL A 192 -7.12 -10.49 20.06
N LEU A 193 -7.91 -9.41 19.99
CA LEU A 193 -9.37 -9.50 19.99
C LEU A 193 -9.91 -10.27 18.77
N VAL A 194 -9.39 -10.01 17.60
CA VAL A 194 -9.77 -10.74 16.37
C VAL A 194 -9.40 -12.22 16.49
N ALA A 195 -8.20 -12.55 16.98
CA ALA A 195 -7.78 -13.93 17.18
C ALA A 195 -8.71 -14.66 18.19
N PHE A 196 -9.09 -13.98 19.26
CA PHE A 196 -10.07 -14.50 20.23
C PHE A 196 -11.43 -14.75 19.58
N LEU A 197 -11.97 -13.78 18.84
CA LEU A 197 -13.26 -13.93 18.14
C LEU A 197 -13.25 -15.09 17.14
N LEU A 198 -12.17 -15.23 16.35
CA LEU A 198 -12.02 -16.34 15.42
C LEU A 198 -11.98 -17.70 16.14
N LYS A 199 -11.28 -17.77 17.28
CA LYS A 199 -11.22 -18.99 18.09
C LYS A 199 -12.58 -19.34 18.71
N VAL A 200 -13.32 -18.36 19.22
CA VAL A 200 -14.68 -18.58 19.73
C VAL A 200 -15.62 -19.01 18.61
N HIS A 201 -15.55 -18.36 17.45
CA HIS A 201 -16.36 -18.71 16.28
C HIS A 201 -16.08 -20.12 15.76
N SER A 202 -14.84 -20.61 15.83
CA SER A 202 -14.50 -21.98 15.41
C SER A 202 -15.15 -23.06 16.27
N VAL A 203 -15.49 -22.72 17.53
CA VAL A 203 -16.18 -23.64 18.48
C VAL A 203 -17.69 -23.42 18.44
N LEU A 204 -18.10 -22.16 18.39
CA LEU A 204 -19.49 -21.72 18.33
C LEU A 204 -19.71 -20.97 17.00
N PRO A 205 -20.20 -21.62 15.94
CA PRO A 205 -20.31 -21.02 14.62
C PRO A 205 -21.44 -19.97 14.55
N ASN A 206 -21.40 -19.01 15.46
CA ASN A 206 -22.34 -17.90 15.57
C ASN A 206 -21.62 -16.63 15.99
N TRP A 207 -21.49 -15.69 15.08
CA TRP A 207 -20.80 -14.40 15.31
C TRP A 207 -21.48 -13.57 16.42
N GLY A 208 -22.82 -13.63 16.54
CA GLY A 208 -23.56 -12.92 17.58
C GLY A 208 -23.15 -13.37 18.99
N LEU A 209 -23.06 -14.68 19.22
CA LEU A 209 -22.58 -15.24 20.47
C LEU A 209 -21.12 -14.91 20.75
N ALA A 210 -20.27 -14.97 19.73
CA ALA A 210 -18.87 -14.62 19.87
C ALA A 210 -18.67 -13.16 20.30
N ILE A 211 -19.46 -12.23 19.74
CA ILE A 211 -19.43 -10.81 20.09
C ILE A 211 -19.94 -10.58 21.53
N ILE A 212 -20.98 -11.28 21.97
CA ILE A 212 -21.51 -11.17 23.35
C ILE A 212 -20.53 -11.72 24.38
N LEU A 213 -19.78 -12.78 24.04
CA LEU A 213 -18.81 -13.38 24.96
C LEU A 213 -17.57 -12.50 25.14
N LEU A 214 -17.21 -11.67 24.15
CA LEU A 214 -16.03 -10.81 24.21
C LEU A 214 -16.05 -9.86 25.43
N PRO A 215 -17.08 -9.04 25.68
CA PRO A 215 -17.11 -8.17 26.85
C PRO A 215 -17.26 -8.93 28.20
N LEU A 216 -17.81 -10.14 28.18
CA LEU A 216 -17.89 -10.97 29.37
C LEU A 216 -16.52 -11.47 29.81
N THR A 217 -15.67 -11.83 28.86
CA THR A 217 -14.29 -12.28 29.13
C THR A 217 -13.32 -11.11 29.43
N ALA A 218 -13.62 -9.92 28.93
CA ALA A 218 -12.80 -8.72 29.21
C ALA A 218 -13.05 -8.11 30.59
N ARG A 219 -14.10 -8.55 31.31
CA ARG A 219 -14.44 -8.10 32.70
C ARG A 219 -13.78 -8.91 33.81
N VAL A 220 -13.09 -9.98 33.48
CA VAL A 220 -12.31 -10.81 34.41
C VAL A 220 -10.83 -10.43 34.31
#